data_7a50a5bc7308cc463cf57476b1978e4c
#
_entry.id   7a50a5bc7308cc463cf57476b1978e4c
#
_cell.length_a   1.000
_cell.length_b   1.000
_cell.length_c   1.000
_cell.angle_alpha   90.00
_cell.angle_beta   90.00
_cell.angle_gamma   90.00
#
_symmetry.space_group_name_H-M   'P 1'
#
loop_
_entity.id
_entity.type
_entity.pdbx_description
1 polymer ?
#
loop_
_entity_poly.entity_id
_entity_poly.type
_entity_poly.pdbx_seq_one_letter_code
_entity_poly.pdbx_strand_id
1 'polypeptide(L)' 'CDATCQFRKAIDDCQKQAHHSNVPGNSVFKECMKQKKKEFKAGH' A
#
# COMPACT_ATOMS: atom_id res chain seq x y z
N CYS A 1 -11.42 4.39 -12.55
CA CYS A 1 -10.92 4.78 -11.23
C CYS A 1 -9.71 5.69 -11.41
N ASP A 2 -9.74 6.89 -10.85
CA ASP A 2 -8.64 7.84 -10.98
C ASP A 2 -7.51 7.53 -9.99
N ALA A 3 -6.49 8.40 -9.98
CA ALA A 3 -5.33 8.19 -9.14
C ALA A 3 -5.70 8.13 -7.64
N THR A 4 -6.62 8.98 -7.23
CA THR A 4 -7.06 9.00 -5.82
C THR A 4 -7.73 7.67 -5.45
N CYS A 5 -8.59 7.18 -6.32
CA CYS A 5 -9.27 5.91 -6.11
C CYS A 5 -8.26 4.76 -6.04
N GLN A 6 -7.30 4.73 -6.96
CA GLN A 6 -6.27 3.71 -6.96
C GLN A 6 -5.42 3.77 -5.70
N PHE A 7 -5.11 4.99 -5.25
CA PHE A 7 -4.33 5.17 -4.04
C PHE A 7 -5.07 4.62 -2.81
N ARG A 8 -6.38 4.89 -2.74
CA ARG A 8 -7.18 4.36 -1.64
C ARG A 8 -7.23 2.84 -1.64
N LYS A 9 -7.33 2.25 -2.82
CA LYS A 9 -7.30 0.79 -2.94
C LYS A 9 -5.95 0.23 -2.46
N ALA A 10 -4.87 0.93 -2.79
CA ALA A 10 -3.54 0.52 -2.35
C ALA A 10 -3.44 0.56 -0.82
N ILE A 11 -3.96 1.62 -0.20
CA ILE A 11 -3.96 1.73 1.25
C ILE A 11 -4.74 0.57 1.88
N ASP A 12 -5.91 0.29 1.36
CA ASP A 12 -6.73 -0.79 1.87
C ASP A 12 -6.02 -2.13 1.74
N ASP A 13 -5.41 -2.38 0.61
CA ASP A 13 -4.67 -3.61 0.36
C ASP A 13 -3.51 -3.75 1.34
N CYS A 14 -2.76 -2.67 1.54
CA CYS A 14 -1.65 -2.68 2.49
C CYS A 14 -2.12 -2.93 3.92
N GLN A 15 -3.25 -2.33 4.30
CA GLN A 15 -3.82 -2.56 5.62
C GLN A 15 -4.20 -4.02 5.83
N LYS A 16 -4.78 -4.64 4.81
CA LYS A 16 -5.16 -6.05 4.89
C LYS A 16 -3.92 -6.93 5.05
N GLN A 17 -2.88 -6.66 4.29
CA GLN A 17 -1.64 -7.42 4.41
C GLN A 17 -1.04 -7.28 5.79
N ALA A 18 -1.03 -6.06 6.33
CA ALA A 18 -0.50 -5.82 7.67
C ALA A 18 -1.32 -6.55 8.72
N HIS A 19 -2.62 -6.63 8.52
CA HIS A 19 -3.51 -7.28 9.46
C HIS A 19 -3.29 -8.79 9.52
N HIS A 20 -2.97 -9.39 8.38
CA HIS A 20 -2.73 -10.83 8.28
C HIS A 20 -1.29 -11.20 8.59
N SER A 21 -0.42 -10.23 8.78
CA SER A 21 0.99 -10.49 9.02
C SER A 21 1.25 -10.78 10.51
N ASN A 22 2.25 -11.61 10.77
CA ASN A 22 2.68 -11.91 12.14
C ASN A 22 3.71 -10.91 12.66
N VAL A 23 4.17 -10.00 11.81
CA VAL A 23 5.12 -8.95 12.21
C VAL A 23 4.35 -7.68 12.55
N PRO A 24 5.00 -6.70 13.20
CA PRO A 24 4.31 -5.44 13.51
C PRO A 24 3.68 -4.83 12.27
N GLY A 25 2.38 -4.57 12.36
CA GLY A 25 1.63 -4.07 11.22
C GLY A 25 2.18 -2.78 10.65
N ASN A 26 2.79 -1.94 11.51
CA ASN A 26 3.36 -0.68 11.06
C ASN A 26 4.47 -0.89 10.03
N SER A 27 5.33 -1.88 10.25
CA SER A 27 6.43 -2.16 9.33
C SER A 27 5.90 -2.65 7.99
N VAL A 28 4.95 -3.58 8.03
CA VAL A 28 4.37 -4.13 6.80
C VAL A 28 3.66 -3.04 6.02
N PHE A 29 2.89 -2.21 6.72
CA PHE A 29 2.15 -1.14 6.06
C PHE A 29 3.10 -0.15 5.40
N LYS A 30 4.15 0.27 6.11
CA LYS A 30 5.12 1.22 5.57
C LYS A 30 5.80 0.69 4.32
N GLU A 31 6.26 -0.55 4.36
CA GLU A 31 6.92 -1.14 3.20
C GLU A 31 5.96 -1.30 2.03
N CYS A 32 4.74 -1.73 2.32
CA CYS A 32 3.73 -1.88 1.29
C CYS A 32 3.45 -0.55 0.60
N MET A 33 3.26 0.51 1.38
CA MET A 33 3.00 1.84 0.83
C MET A 33 4.20 2.38 0.07
N LYS A 34 5.40 2.08 0.53
CA LYS A 34 6.60 2.50 -0.17
C LYS A 34 6.66 1.91 -1.57
N GLN A 35 6.36 0.63 -1.69
CA GLN A 35 6.33 -0.03 -3.00
C GLN A 35 5.23 0.54 -3.88
N LYS A 36 4.06 0.77 -3.30
CA LYS A 36 2.93 1.32 -4.06
C LYS A 36 3.26 2.72 -4.60
N LYS A 37 3.94 3.53 -3.80
CA LYS A 37 4.36 4.86 -4.25
C LYS A 37 5.33 4.78 -5.43
N LYS A 38 6.25 3.83 -5.39
CA LYS A 38 7.17 3.62 -6.50
C LYS A 38 6.41 3.25 -7.77
N GLU A 39 5.44 2.37 -7.66
CA GLU A 39 4.63 1.97 -8.79
C GLU A 39 3.86 3.15 -9.36
N PHE A 40 3.32 4.01 -8.52
CA PHE A 40 2.62 5.20 -8.97
C PHE A 40 3.53 6.14 -9.74
N LYS A 41 4.74 6.35 -9.23
CA LYS A 41 5.71 7.21 -9.91
C LYS A 41 6.16 6.61 -11.22
N ALA A 42 6.41 5.30 -11.23
CA ALA A 42 6.84 4.62 -12.44
C ALA A 42 5.74 4.57 -13.50
N GLY A 43 4.50 4.64 -13.06
CA GLY A 43 3.36 4.59 -13.96
C GLY A 43 3.16 5.84 -14.80
N HIS A 44 3.87 6.89 -14.49
CA HIS A 44 3.84 8.10 -15.29
C HIS A 44 4.87 8.04 -16.39
#